data_b34405313a0b029b00e25cb09c18037e
#
_entry.id   b34405313a0b029b00e25cb09c18037e
#
_cell.length_a   1.000
_cell.length_b   1.000
_cell.length_c   1.000
_cell.angle_alpha   90.00
_cell.angle_beta   90.00
_cell.angle_gamma   90.00
#
_symmetry.space_group_name_H-M   'P 1'
#
loop_
_entity.id
_entity.type
_entity.pdbx_description
1 polymer ?
#
loop_
_entity_poly.entity_id
_entity_poly.type
_entity_poly.pdbx_seq_one_letter_code
_entity_poly.pdbx_strand_id
1 'polypeptide(L)'
;MKKLIKNKLLVSLLSFLLLGSSLSAVDLSLHLYPSYDYQVNNFLNNFGGFSANLGLEIAPITIRERDKIFFSGEFTYTGIPVTGFPVQNVFDGEISAGYRFRINDRFAAFAQGFGGVWFYTPSESLKASAVSGLLFGGRAGAEYYLSPSFTAAAFAGYKCFYTKPEPLFNDIQFGLGIKYNLSRGLTGSKAIVMEENEVEPIFPVFFTHYSENPFGALSFTNSEENDIYDVEVSVFVDSYMTTPYVVFTNPHIERGEGFDVDLCSMFNENILDLLQPKYSEMEITVAYYSLGQKVSSSFILPLTALSRNSMTWEDDRRAAAFVSGKDATAQRFARQVKAAVRNNLRSDIPQNIQYAAAIFGALKSFGINYVVDPSSAFTDNVGSAAVDFLQFPYQTLLYHGGDCDDLTILNCSLLEALGIETAFITVPGHIFMAVDSGISVDKAASLRKNYYIQAEGKIWVPVEITLSQDTFSLAWSYGAREWRKAGENALLLPLKDAWSIYKPISVPGSDVAIDIPDQDTLIRYFKEARYY
;
A
#
# COMPACT_ATOMS: atom_id res chain seq x y z
N MET A 1 11.97 0.92 -59.83
CA MET A 1 12.13 2.12 -59.02
C MET A 1 10.99 2.34 -58.00
N LYS A 2 9.71 2.15 -58.33
CA LYS A 2 8.58 2.35 -57.37
C LYS A 2 8.56 1.41 -56.16
N LYS A 3 9.06 0.18 -56.23
CA LYS A 3 9.13 -0.78 -55.13
C LYS A 3 10.24 -0.48 -54.12
N LEU A 4 11.35 0.14 -54.56
CA LEU A 4 12.49 0.48 -53.71
C LEU A 4 12.21 1.71 -52.83
N ILE A 5 11.42 2.66 -53.33
CA ILE A 5 11.05 3.88 -52.58
C ILE A 5 10.04 3.55 -51.47
N LYS A 6 9.07 2.66 -51.76
CA LYS A 6 8.10 2.19 -50.75
C LYS A 6 8.77 1.49 -49.57
N ASN A 7 9.78 0.66 -49.81
CA ASN A 7 10.51 -0.03 -48.76
C ASN A 7 11.42 0.89 -47.95
N LYS A 8 12.01 1.91 -48.53
CA LYS A 8 12.85 2.85 -47.79
C LYS A 8 12.04 3.79 -46.91
N LEU A 9 10.84 4.21 -47.35
CA LEU A 9 9.94 5.01 -46.49
C LEU A 9 9.38 4.19 -45.31
N LEU A 10 9.02 2.93 -45.57
CA LEU A 10 8.52 2.03 -44.50
C LEU A 10 9.62 1.69 -43.50
N VAL A 11 10.85 1.45 -43.95
CA VAL A 11 12.00 1.18 -43.09
C VAL A 11 12.41 2.42 -42.28
N SER A 12 12.31 3.63 -42.87
CA SER A 12 12.55 4.90 -42.18
C SER A 12 11.48 5.17 -41.10
N LEU A 13 10.21 4.85 -41.35
CA LEU A 13 9.13 4.96 -40.38
C LEU A 13 9.28 3.90 -39.24
N LEU A 14 9.68 2.67 -39.59
CA LEU A 14 9.95 1.61 -38.63
C LEU A 14 11.22 1.89 -37.78
N SER A 15 12.26 2.49 -38.38
CA SER A 15 13.45 2.85 -37.59
C SER A 15 13.22 4.02 -36.66
N PHE A 16 12.28 4.92 -36.95
CA PHE A 16 11.83 5.94 -36.01
C PHE A 16 11.01 5.32 -34.85
N LEU A 17 10.29 4.23 -35.09
CA LEU A 17 9.56 3.45 -34.09
C LEU A 17 10.47 2.55 -33.21
N LEU A 18 11.66 2.18 -33.71
CA LEU A 18 12.63 1.30 -33.02
C LEU A 18 13.66 2.05 -32.14
N LEU A 19 13.66 3.39 -32.14
CA LEU A 19 14.40 4.20 -31.15
C LEU A 19 13.68 4.28 -29.80
N GLY A 20 12.78 3.34 -29.55
CA GLY A 20 11.80 3.32 -28.46
C GLY A 20 12.28 2.95 -27.06
N SER A 21 13.58 3.01 -26.75
CA SER A 21 14.04 2.76 -25.38
C SER A 21 14.20 4.01 -24.49
N SER A 22 13.80 5.20 -25.01
CA SER A 22 13.73 6.45 -24.24
C SER A 22 12.46 7.27 -24.52
N LEU A 23 11.41 6.65 -25.08
CA LEU A 23 10.16 7.30 -25.50
C LEU A 23 9.09 7.40 -24.37
N SER A 24 9.43 7.15 -23.13
CA SER A 24 8.49 7.26 -22.01
C SER A 24 8.04 8.70 -21.67
N ALA A 25 8.59 9.70 -22.35
CA ALA A 25 8.28 11.12 -22.17
C ALA A 25 7.71 11.81 -23.42
N VAL A 26 7.39 11.08 -24.49
CA VAL A 26 6.93 11.67 -25.74
C VAL A 26 5.42 11.52 -25.87
N ASP A 27 4.70 12.65 -25.94
CA ASP A 27 3.27 12.62 -26.25
C ASP A 27 3.06 12.27 -27.71
N LEU A 28 2.32 11.20 -27.94
CA LEU A 28 1.86 10.76 -29.26
C LEU A 28 0.34 10.94 -29.33
N SER A 29 -0.14 11.65 -30.35
CA SER A 29 -1.57 11.92 -30.53
C SER A 29 -2.01 11.64 -31.95
N LEU A 30 -3.23 11.12 -32.08
CA LEU A 30 -3.95 11.03 -33.37
C LEU A 30 -4.98 12.17 -33.41
N HIS A 31 -5.08 12.88 -34.53
CA HIS A 31 -6.09 13.92 -34.69
C HIS A 31 -6.88 13.76 -35.98
N LEU A 32 -8.14 14.21 -35.90
CA LEU A 32 -9.06 14.32 -37.06
C LEU A 32 -9.67 15.72 -37.02
N TYR A 33 -9.36 16.51 -38.07
CA TYR A 33 -9.77 17.89 -38.23
C TYR A 33 -10.58 18.10 -39.50
N PRO A 34 -11.90 18.04 -39.50
CA PRO A 34 -12.70 18.61 -40.56
C PRO A 34 -12.49 20.11 -40.65
N SER A 35 -12.35 20.61 -41.89
CA SER A 35 -12.17 22.02 -42.15
C SER A 35 -12.97 22.49 -43.37
N TYR A 36 -13.20 23.80 -43.44
CA TYR A 36 -13.69 24.49 -44.59
C TYR A 36 -12.54 25.35 -45.15
N ASP A 37 -12.24 25.15 -46.43
CA ASP A 37 -11.12 25.81 -47.13
C ASP A 37 -11.70 26.83 -48.12
N TYR A 38 -11.60 28.13 -47.76
CA TYR A 38 -12.04 29.24 -48.59
C TYR A 38 -10.97 29.62 -49.57
N GLN A 39 -11.26 29.50 -50.88
CA GLN A 39 -10.29 29.81 -51.94
C GLN A 39 -10.17 31.32 -52.19
N VAL A 40 -8.98 31.87 -52.03
CA VAL A 40 -8.71 33.30 -52.18
C VAL A 40 -8.60 33.68 -53.69
N ASN A 41 -8.08 32.79 -54.55
CA ASN A 41 -7.76 33.07 -55.96
C ASN A 41 -8.80 32.58 -56.96
N ASN A 42 -9.95 32.12 -56.52
CA ASN A 42 -11.09 31.75 -57.36
C ASN A 42 -10.78 30.74 -58.47
N PHE A 43 -9.90 29.79 -58.21
CA PHE A 43 -9.30 28.85 -59.20
C PHE A 43 -10.35 28.01 -59.95
N LEU A 44 -11.45 27.65 -59.31
CA LEU A 44 -12.52 26.83 -59.91
C LEU A 44 -13.88 27.55 -59.95
N ASN A 45 -13.91 28.86 -59.96
CA ASN A 45 -15.14 29.65 -59.85
C ASN A 45 -16.02 29.25 -58.66
N ASN A 46 -15.41 28.86 -57.59
CA ASN A 46 -16.08 28.43 -56.39
C ASN A 46 -15.46 29.06 -55.12
N PHE A 47 -16.25 29.22 -54.10
CA PHE A 47 -15.85 29.92 -52.87
C PHE A 47 -15.14 29.04 -51.84
N GLY A 48 -15.04 27.71 -52.06
CA GLY A 48 -14.32 26.84 -51.15
C GLY A 48 -14.64 25.36 -51.26
N GLY A 49 -13.98 24.57 -50.42
CA GLY A 49 -14.13 23.14 -50.29
C GLY A 49 -14.24 22.68 -48.84
N PHE A 50 -14.62 21.45 -48.69
CA PHE A 50 -14.62 20.79 -47.39
C PHE A 50 -13.46 19.79 -47.30
N SER A 51 -12.69 19.86 -46.24
CA SER A 51 -11.54 19.00 -46.02
C SER A 51 -11.67 18.13 -44.79
N ALA A 52 -11.03 16.98 -44.83
CA ALA A 52 -10.80 16.11 -43.71
C ALA A 52 -9.30 15.86 -43.53
N ASN A 53 -8.74 16.32 -42.46
CA ASN A 53 -7.33 16.17 -42.12
C ASN A 53 -7.18 15.07 -41.06
N LEU A 54 -6.42 14.04 -41.39
CA LEU A 54 -6.07 12.95 -40.47
C LEU A 54 -4.57 12.95 -40.24
N GLY A 55 -4.11 13.03 -39.00
CA GLY A 55 -2.68 13.09 -38.73
C GLY A 55 -2.26 12.50 -37.40
N LEU A 56 -0.95 12.30 -37.33
CA LEU A 56 -0.22 11.92 -36.14
C LEU A 56 0.65 13.07 -35.67
N GLU A 57 0.63 13.37 -34.40
CA GLU A 57 1.43 14.41 -33.75
C GLU A 57 2.31 13.78 -32.67
N ILE A 58 3.56 14.24 -32.62
CA ILE A 58 4.50 13.93 -31.54
C ILE A 58 4.95 15.25 -30.89
N ALA A 59 4.98 15.30 -29.57
CA ALA A 59 5.46 16.46 -28.80
C ALA A 59 6.64 16.05 -27.89
N PRO A 60 7.86 15.99 -28.44
CA PRO A 60 9.04 15.46 -27.76
C PRO A 60 9.73 16.47 -26.86
N ILE A 61 9.40 17.76 -26.94
CA ILE A 61 10.13 18.82 -26.24
C ILE A 61 9.15 19.66 -25.43
N THR A 62 9.33 19.67 -24.11
CA THR A 62 8.61 20.55 -23.19
C THR A 62 9.47 21.77 -22.85
N ILE A 63 8.88 22.96 -22.97
CA ILE A 63 9.50 24.25 -22.64
C ILE A 63 8.63 24.91 -21.58
N ARG A 64 9.24 25.60 -20.61
CA ARG A 64 8.51 26.33 -19.56
C ARG A 64 7.41 25.48 -18.91
N GLU A 65 7.80 24.33 -18.36
CA GLU A 65 6.94 23.41 -17.59
C GLU A 65 5.76 22.78 -18.36
N ARG A 66 5.07 23.53 -19.22
CA ARG A 66 3.81 23.11 -19.88
C ARG A 66 3.78 23.32 -21.39
N ASP A 67 4.63 24.20 -21.90
CA ASP A 67 4.65 24.54 -23.32
C ASP A 67 5.38 23.46 -24.10
N LYS A 68 4.91 23.12 -25.29
CA LYS A 68 5.47 22.03 -26.10
C LYS A 68 5.83 22.47 -27.49
N ILE A 69 6.98 21.98 -27.97
CA ILE A 69 7.27 21.92 -29.41
C ILE A 69 6.74 20.58 -29.90
N PHE A 70 5.93 20.63 -30.94
CA PHE A 70 5.35 19.45 -31.57
C PHE A 70 5.66 19.39 -33.07
N PHE A 71 5.61 18.17 -33.59
CA PHE A 71 5.73 17.86 -35.00
C PHE A 71 4.55 17.00 -35.41
N SER A 72 3.99 17.21 -36.61
CA SER A 72 2.95 16.33 -37.12
C SER A 72 3.17 15.91 -38.56
N GLY A 73 2.58 14.77 -38.89
CA GLY A 73 2.41 14.32 -40.27
C GLY A 73 0.91 14.17 -40.52
N GLU A 74 0.40 14.83 -41.56
CA GLU A 74 -1.02 14.88 -41.85
C GLU A 74 -1.29 14.46 -43.30
N PHE A 75 -2.41 13.80 -43.51
CA PHE A 75 -3.01 13.52 -44.81
C PHE A 75 -4.35 14.22 -44.89
N THR A 76 -4.55 15.02 -45.97
CA THR A 76 -5.77 15.78 -46.17
C THR A 76 -6.48 15.33 -47.44
N TYR A 77 -7.78 15.17 -47.37
CA TYR A 77 -8.69 15.09 -48.50
C TYR A 77 -9.54 16.35 -48.53
N THR A 78 -9.55 17.04 -49.66
CA THR A 78 -10.39 18.21 -49.92
C THR A 78 -11.34 17.96 -51.07
N GLY A 79 -12.64 18.05 -50.83
CA GLY A 79 -13.69 18.00 -51.83
C GLY A 79 -14.16 19.40 -52.19
N ILE A 80 -13.95 19.84 -53.42
CA ILE A 80 -14.36 21.17 -53.92
C ILE A 80 -15.59 21.02 -54.83
N PRO A 81 -16.77 21.46 -54.37
CA PRO A 81 -17.96 21.45 -55.22
C PRO A 81 -17.83 22.52 -56.31
N VAL A 82 -18.07 22.13 -57.58
CA VAL A 82 -18.01 23.02 -58.73
C VAL A 82 -19.35 23.00 -59.46
N THR A 83 -19.94 24.16 -59.69
CA THR A 83 -21.27 24.24 -60.32
C THR A 83 -21.25 23.61 -61.72
N GLY A 84 -22.13 22.63 -61.94
CA GLY A 84 -22.27 21.92 -63.23
C GLY A 84 -21.27 20.78 -63.46
N PHE A 85 -20.42 20.47 -62.46
CA PHE A 85 -19.41 19.40 -62.51
C PHE A 85 -19.46 18.55 -61.24
N PRO A 86 -18.97 17.29 -61.26
CA PRO A 86 -18.75 16.52 -60.07
C PRO A 86 -17.78 17.20 -59.10
N VAL A 87 -17.85 16.86 -57.81
CA VAL A 87 -16.90 17.34 -56.80
C VAL A 87 -15.48 17.05 -57.22
N GLN A 88 -14.64 18.07 -57.16
CA GLN A 88 -13.21 17.96 -57.52
C GLN A 88 -12.42 17.53 -56.27
N ASN A 89 -11.51 16.59 -56.44
CA ASN A 89 -10.79 15.98 -55.33
C ASN A 89 -9.33 16.47 -55.32
N VAL A 90 -8.94 17.04 -54.20
CA VAL A 90 -7.53 17.37 -53.90
C VAL A 90 -7.07 16.52 -52.73
N PHE A 91 -5.90 15.95 -52.87
CA PHE A 91 -5.25 15.19 -51.82
C PHE A 91 -3.92 15.85 -51.50
N ASP A 92 -3.59 15.98 -50.23
CA ASP A 92 -2.28 16.47 -49.86
C ASP A 92 -1.71 15.69 -48.63
N GLY A 93 -0.38 15.72 -48.54
CA GLY A 93 0.37 15.20 -47.40
C GLY A 93 1.29 16.29 -46.87
N GLU A 94 1.19 16.58 -45.59
CA GLU A 94 1.89 17.65 -44.89
C GLU A 94 2.78 17.11 -43.80
N ILE A 95 3.91 17.79 -43.58
CA ILE A 95 4.69 17.71 -42.33
C ILE A 95 4.71 19.09 -41.70
N SER A 96 4.55 19.14 -40.40
CA SER A 96 4.51 20.42 -39.68
C SER A 96 5.43 20.42 -38.46
N ALA A 97 5.77 21.64 -38.02
CA ALA A 97 6.38 21.92 -36.75
C ALA A 97 5.65 23.10 -36.11
N GLY A 98 5.39 23.01 -34.83
CA GLY A 98 4.62 24.03 -34.12
C GLY A 98 5.02 24.18 -32.67
N TYR A 99 4.46 25.21 -32.08
CA TYR A 99 4.59 25.55 -30.66
C TYR A 99 3.21 25.62 -30.05
N ARG A 100 3.04 24.98 -28.90
CA ARG A 100 1.83 24.98 -28.08
C ARG A 100 2.11 25.70 -26.79
N PHE A 101 1.37 26.77 -26.52
CA PHE A 101 1.40 27.56 -25.30
C PHE A 101 0.25 27.15 -24.40
N ARG A 102 0.52 26.61 -23.23
CA ARG A 102 -0.49 26.21 -22.25
C ARG A 102 -0.94 27.42 -21.43
N ILE A 103 -2.19 27.82 -21.57
CA ILE A 103 -2.77 28.99 -20.87
C ILE A 103 -3.18 28.59 -19.43
N ASN A 104 -3.84 27.45 -19.30
CA ASN A 104 -4.26 26.84 -18.03
C ASN A 104 -4.48 25.34 -18.24
N ASP A 105 -5.03 24.63 -17.24
CA ASP A 105 -5.23 23.19 -17.30
C ASP A 105 -6.14 22.74 -18.45
N ARG A 106 -7.05 23.59 -18.90
CA ARG A 106 -8.03 23.25 -19.94
C ARG A 106 -7.76 23.90 -21.29
N PHE A 107 -7.01 25.01 -21.34
CA PHE A 107 -6.83 25.77 -22.57
C PHE A 107 -5.35 25.86 -22.97
N ALA A 108 -5.10 25.68 -24.27
CA ALA A 108 -3.85 26.01 -24.92
C ALA A 108 -4.08 26.77 -26.21
N ALA A 109 -3.13 27.60 -26.59
CA ALA A 109 -3.02 28.17 -27.93
C ALA A 109 -1.88 27.49 -28.66
N PHE A 110 -1.99 27.36 -30.00
CA PHE A 110 -0.91 26.82 -30.82
C PHE A 110 -0.72 27.59 -32.09
N ALA A 111 0.50 27.51 -32.62
CA ALA A 111 0.82 27.97 -33.98
C ALA A 111 1.79 26.98 -34.62
N GLN A 112 1.59 26.64 -35.89
CA GLN A 112 2.43 25.73 -36.64
C GLN A 112 2.64 26.19 -38.06
N GLY A 113 3.84 25.90 -38.61
CA GLY A 113 4.12 26.00 -40.01
C GLY A 113 4.20 24.61 -40.61
N PHE A 114 3.78 24.47 -41.87
CA PHE A 114 3.78 23.18 -42.56
C PHE A 114 4.24 23.31 -44.01
N GLY A 115 4.71 22.18 -44.53
CA GLY A 115 5.03 22.05 -45.96
C GLY A 115 4.78 20.62 -46.42
N GLY A 116 4.53 20.44 -47.70
CA GLY A 116 4.17 19.13 -48.20
C GLY A 116 4.00 19.06 -49.70
N VAL A 117 3.26 18.06 -50.12
CA VAL A 117 2.95 17.79 -51.54
C VAL A 117 1.45 17.62 -51.73
N TRP A 118 0.94 18.08 -52.85
CA TRP A 118 -0.47 17.95 -53.15
C TRP A 118 -0.69 17.35 -54.54
N PHE A 119 -1.87 16.76 -54.74
CA PHE A 119 -2.31 16.11 -55.96
C PHE A 119 -3.77 16.48 -56.22
N TYR A 120 -4.02 16.97 -57.43
CA TYR A 120 -5.36 17.21 -57.93
C TYR A 120 -5.67 16.20 -59.04
N THR A 121 -6.78 15.53 -58.91
CA THR A 121 -7.27 14.59 -59.91
C THR A 121 -8.60 15.10 -60.41
N PRO A 122 -8.61 15.77 -61.61
CA PRO A 122 -9.86 16.28 -62.18
C PRO A 122 -10.81 15.13 -62.53
N SER A 123 -12.12 15.39 -62.45
CA SER A 123 -13.12 14.47 -62.99
C SER A 123 -12.99 14.35 -64.49
N GLU A 124 -13.31 13.17 -65.07
CA GLU A 124 -13.22 12.92 -66.52
C GLU A 124 -14.00 13.94 -67.33
N SER A 125 -15.09 14.51 -66.80
CA SER A 125 -15.90 15.52 -67.44
C SER A 125 -15.21 16.85 -67.67
N LEU A 126 -14.14 17.19 -66.96
CA LEU A 126 -13.40 18.43 -67.05
C LEU A 126 -12.31 18.42 -68.15
N LYS A 127 -11.98 17.25 -68.77
CA LYS A 127 -10.93 17.06 -69.73
C LYS A 127 -9.59 17.73 -69.40
N ALA A 128 -9.32 17.88 -68.09
CA ALA A 128 -8.10 18.46 -67.55
C ALA A 128 -7.10 17.37 -67.15
N SER A 129 -5.82 17.67 -67.14
CA SER A 129 -4.78 16.76 -66.69
C SER A 129 -4.65 16.82 -65.18
N ALA A 130 -4.26 15.68 -64.56
CA ALA A 130 -3.89 15.65 -63.14
C ALA A 130 -2.71 16.60 -62.87
N VAL A 131 -2.78 17.34 -61.80
CA VAL A 131 -1.76 18.32 -61.41
C VAL A 131 -1.24 17.96 -60.02
N SER A 132 0.06 18.20 -59.82
CA SER A 132 0.70 18.03 -58.53
C SER A 132 1.72 19.12 -58.27
N GLY A 133 1.99 19.42 -57.05
CA GLY A 133 2.95 20.45 -56.69
C GLY A 133 3.35 20.42 -55.22
N LEU A 134 4.01 21.48 -54.81
CA LEU A 134 4.37 21.71 -53.42
C LEU A 134 3.27 22.52 -52.74
N LEU A 135 3.10 22.30 -51.45
CA LEU A 135 2.28 23.16 -50.61
C LEU A 135 3.07 23.65 -49.40
N PHE A 136 2.72 24.80 -48.90
CA PHE A 136 3.24 25.35 -47.69
C PHE A 136 2.20 26.29 -47.05
N GLY A 137 2.31 26.46 -45.74
CA GLY A 137 1.37 27.32 -45.05
C GLY A 137 1.65 27.37 -43.55
N GLY A 138 0.67 27.93 -42.88
CA GLY A 138 0.69 27.98 -41.42
C GLY A 138 -0.73 28.03 -40.86
N ARG A 139 -0.90 27.52 -39.67
CA ARG A 139 -2.18 27.60 -38.93
C ARG A 139 -1.93 27.94 -37.47
N ALA A 140 -2.90 28.63 -36.89
CA ALA A 140 -2.93 28.94 -35.45
C ALA A 140 -4.33 28.67 -34.89
N GLY A 141 -4.40 28.31 -33.63
CA GLY A 141 -5.66 27.93 -33.04
C GLY A 141 -5.61 27.81 -31.52
N ALA A 142 -6.71 27.29 -31.02
CA ALA A 142 -6.88 26.99 -29.61
C ALA A 142 -7.26 25.52 -29.42
N GLU A 143 -6.81 24.96 -28.33
CA GLU A 143 -7.14 23.61 -27.87
C GLU A 143 -7.86 23.69 -26.54
N TYR A 144 -8.87 22.84 -26.36
CA TYR A 144 -9.58 22.65 -25.12
C TYR A 144 -9.49 21.17 -24.69
N TYR A 145 -8.86 20.92 -23.55
CA TYR A 145 -8.68 19.59 -23.01
C TYR A 145 -9.98 19.13 -22.35
N LEU A 146 -10.69 18.23 -23.02
CA LEU A 146 -11.94 17.63 -22.55
C LEU A 146 -11.67 16.64 -21.40
N SER A 147 -10.59 15.87 -21.57
CA SER A 147 -10.10 14.87 -20.63
C SER A 147 -8.60 14.66 -20.82
N PRO A 148 -7.92 13.89 -19.98
CA PRO A 148 -6.52 13.54 -20.20
C PRO A 148 -6.21 12.92 -21.57
N SER A 149 -7.20 12.24 -22.17
CA SER A 149 -7.03 11.54 -23.46
C SER A 149 -7.61 12.29 -24.66
N PHE A 150 -8.56 13.21 -24.45
CA PHE A 150 -9.26 13.89 -25.55
C PHE A 150 -9.13 15.41 -25.48
N THR A 151 -8.79 16.00 -26.62
CA THR A 151 -8.68 17.45 -26.79
C THR A 151 -9.51 17.88 -28.00
N ALA A 152 -10.38 18.89 -27.80
CA ALA A 152 -11.03 19.58 -28.90
C ALA A 152 -10.11 20.70 -29.39
N ALA A 153 -10.08 20.92 -30.70
CA ALA A 153 -9.28 21.98 -31.30
C ALA A 153 -10.12 22.82 -32.29
N ALA A 154 -9.78 24.11 -32.36
CA ALA A 154 -10.29 25.02 -33.37
C ALA A 154 -9.12 25.82 -33.94
N PHE A 155 -9.05 25.97 -35.25
CA PHE A 155 -7.95 26.69 -35.91
C PHE A 155 -8.40 27.48 -37.12
N ALA A 156 -7.60 28.48 -37.45
CA ALA A 156 -7.58 29.15 -38.74
C ALA A 156 -6.18 29.07 -39.35
N GLY A 157 -6.09 28.94 -40.66
CA GLY A 157 -4.82 28.78 -41.36
C GLY A 157 -4.85 29.38 -42.75
N TYR A 158 -3.66 29.41 -43.32
CA TYR A 158 -3.44 29.80 -44.73
C TYR A 158 -2.60 28.71 -45.38
N LYS A 159 -3.07 28.21 -46.54
CA LYS A 159 -2.42 27.17 -47.33
C LYS A 159 -2.17 27.68 -48.77
N CYS A 160 -0.97 27.56 -49.24
CA CYS A 160 -0.56 27.92 -50.61
C CYS A 160 -0.25 26.65 -51.38
N PHE A 161 -0.94 26.43 -52.49
CA PHE A 161 -0.73 25.34 -53.42
C PHE A 161 0.12 25.84 -54.60
N TYR A 162 1.37 25.43 -54.67
CA TYR A 162 2.33 25.90 -55.66
C TYR A 162 2.58 24.88 -56.75
N THR A 163 2.51 25.33 -57.99
CA THR A 163 2.97 24.60 -59.16
C THR A 163 3.71 25.57 -60.08
N LYS A 164 4.85 25.17 -60.67
CA LYS A 164 5.66 26.08 -61.41
C LYS A 164 4.90 26.65 -62.60
N PRO A 165 5.06 27.98 -62.95
CA PRO A 165 5.95 28.98 -62.33
C PRO A 165 5.28 29.78 -61.16
N GLU A 166 3.96 29.63 -60.89
CA GLU A 166 3.18 30.50 -60.01
C GLU A 166 2.32 29.65 -59.03
N PRO A 167 1.86 30.23 -57.90
CA PRO A 167 0.85 29.59 -57.03
C PRO A 167 -0.40 29.28 -57.85
N LEU A 168 -0.93 28.08 -57.74
CA LEU A 168 -2.14 27.67 -58.44
C LEU A 168 -3.39 28.25 -57.76
N PHE A 169 -3.47 28.10 -56.45
CA PHE A 169 -4.51 28.69 -55.61
C PHE A 169 -4.04 28.79 -54.16
N ASN A 170 -4.74 29.58 -53.38
CA ASN A 170 -4.49 29.76 -51.96
C ASN A 170 -5.80 29.63 -51.21
N ASP A 171 -5.74 28.98 -50.06
CA ASP A 171 -6.90 28.76 -49.23
C ASP A 171 -6.73 29.38 -47.83
N ILE A 172 -7.80 29.93 -47.31
CA ILE A 172 -7.95 30.23 -45.90
C ILE A 172 -8.73 29.08 -45.27
N GLN A 173 -8.13 28.39 -44.32
CA GLN A 173 -8.72 27.24 -43.64
C GLN A 173 -9.39 27.67 -42.35
N PHE A 174 -10.55 27.06 -42.05
CA PHE A 174 -11.19 27.11 -40.74
C PHE A 174 -11.56 25.70 -40.34
N GLY A 175 -10.96 25.19 -39.28
CA GLY A 175 -11.17 23.81 -38.84
C GLY A 175 -11.56 23.69 -37.38
N LEU A 176 -12.29 22.62 -37.13
CA LEU A 176 -12.61 22.11 -35.81
C LEU A 176 -12.21 20.64 -35.78
N GLY A 177 -11.91 20.09 -34.60
CA GLY A 177 -11.64 18.67 -34.53
C GLY A 177 -11.31 18.15 -33.18
N ILE A 178 -10.93 16.89 -33.17
CA ILE A 178 -10.62 16.14 -31.95
C ILE A 178 -9.22 15.53 -32.12
N LYS A 179 -8.47 15.57 -31.04
CA LYS A 179 -7.19 14.92 -30.85
C LYS A 179 -7.33 13.87 -29.76
N TYR A 180 -6.79 12.69 -29.98
CA TYR A 180 -6.71 11.59 -29.01
C TYR A 180 -5.25 11.32 -28.66
N ASN A 181 -4.92 11.37 -27.38
CA ASN A 181 -3.58 11.09 -26.88
C ASN A 181 -3.38 9.57 -26.75
N LEU A 182 -2.57 9.01 -27.66
CA LEU A 182 -2.23 7.59 -27.72
C LEU A 182 -1.26 7.17 -26.61
N SER A 183 -0.37 8.07 -26.17
CA SER A 183 0.66 7.77 -25.17
C SER A 183 0.05 7.27 -23.86
N ARG A 184 -1.10 7.81 -23.46
CA ARG A 184 -1.80 7.37 -22.24
C ARG A 184 -2.43 5.97 -22.35
N GLY A 185 -2.76 5.54 -23.56
CA GLY A 185 -3.35 4.23 -23.81
C GLY A 185 -2.34 3.11 -24.09
N LEU A 186 -1.18 3.44 -24.62
CA LEU A 186 -0.21 2.47 -25.13
C LEU A 186 1.02 2.27 -24.21
N THR A 187 1.44 3.28 -23.49
CA THR A 187 2.71 3.24 -22.73
C THR A 187 2.52 3.16 -21.21
N GLY A 188 1.27 3.22 -20.72
CA GLY A 188 1.02 3.27 -19.29
C GLY A 188 1.81 4.40 -18.62
N SER A 189 1.84 5.57 -19.26
CA SER A 189 2.49 6.77 -18.71
C SER A 189 2.04 6.95 -17.27
N LYS A 190 2.95 6.74 -16.32
CA LYS A 190 2.70 6.86 -14.90
C LYS A 190 2.49 8.34 -14.61
N ALA A 191 1.25 8.72 -14.51
CA ALA A 191 0.85 10.08 -14.19
C ALA A 191 1.07 10.40 -12.69
N ILE A 192 1.09 9.37 -11.86
CA ILE A 192 1.61 9.41 -10.49
C ILE A 192 2.91 8.60 -10.48
N VAL A 193 3.95 9.16 -9.90
CA VAL A 193 5.24 8.49 -9.71
C VAL A 193 5.41 8.18 -8.24
N MET A 194 5.76 6.95 -7.92
CA MET A 194 6.21 6.55 -6.59
C MET A 194 7.71 6.81 -6.53
N GLU A 195 8.13 7.75 -5.67
CA GLU A 195 9.54 8.16 -5.53
C GLU A 195 10.27 7.25 -4.56
N GLU A 196 9.67 7.05 -3.38
CA GLU A 196 10.24 6.24 -2.32
C GLU A 196 9.19 5.27 -1.77
N ASN A 197 9.64 4.11 -1.31
CA ASN A 197 8.81 3.15 -0.59
C ASN A 197 9.64 2.48 0.49
N GLU A 198 9.10 2.47 1.70
CA GLU A 198 9.61 1.73 2.84
C GLU A 198 8.49 0.83 3.34
N VAL A 199 8.73 -0.48 3.34
CA VAL A 199 7.74 -1.48 3.77
C VAL A 199 8.42 -2.42 4.75
N GLU A 200 8.01 -2.35 6.00
CA GLU A 200 8.50 -3.22 7.06
C GLU A 200 7.81 -4.59 7.02
N PRO A 201 8.49 -5.66 7.48
CA PRO A 201 7.85 -6.96 7.67
C PRO A 201 6.71 -6.85 8.71
N ILE A 202 5.58 -7.48 8.41
CA ILE A 202 4.45 -7.53 9.33
C ILE A 202 4.48 -8.78 10.20
N PHE A 203 4.10 -8.61 11.47
CA PHE A 203 3.97 -9.66 12.45
C PHE A 203 2.49 -10.04 12.58
N PRO A 204 2.09 -11.24 12.15
CA PRO A 204 0.68 -11.65 12.15
C PRO A 204 -0.03 -11.48 13.49
N VAL A 205 0.66 -11.69 14.60
CA VAL A 205 0.10 -11.50 15.95
C VAL A 205 -0.40 -10.06 16.19
N PHE A 206 0.12 -9.07 15.47
CA PHE A 206 -0.29 -7.67 15.57
C PHE A 206 -1.24 -7.22 14.44
N PHE A 207 -1.92 -8.13 13.75
CA PHE A 207 -2.72 -7.80 12.56
C PHE A 207 -3.77 -6.71 12.80
N THR A 208 -4.35 -6.63 14.00
CA THR A 208 -5.32 -5.59 14.36
C THR A 208 -4.66 -4.24 14.69
N HIS A 209 -3.37 -4.22 14.97
CA HIS A 209 -2.61 -3.03 15.32
C HIS A 209 -2.33 -2.16 14.08
N TYR A 210 -2.14 -2.78 12.93
CA TYR A 210 -1.78 -2.10 11.68
C TYR A 210 -2.90 -1.26 11.05
N SER A 211 -4.11 -1.32 11.59
CA SER A 211 -5.18 -0.42 11.14
C SER A 211 -5.00 1.04 11.56
N GLU A 212 -4.21 1.28 12.62
CA GLU A 212 -3.98 2.61 13.20
C GLU A 212 -2.48 2.93 13.31
N ASN A 213 -1.61 1.94 13.15
CA ASN A 213 -0.16 2.09 13.28
C ASN A 213 0.51 1.64 11.98
N PRO A 214 1.24 2.53 11.31
CA PRO A 214 1.83 2.22 10.02
C PRO A 214 2.93 1.17 10.13
N PHE A 215 3.05 0.35 9.09
CA PHE A 215 4.13 -0.61 8.87
C PHE A 215 5.02 -0.21 7.68
N GLY A 216 4.98 1.06 7.30
CA GLY A 216 5.79 1.62 6.23
C GLY A 216 5.29 2.98 5.79
N ALA A 217 5.99 3.56 4.83
CA ALA A 217 5.65 4.84 4.23
C ALA A 217 5.92 4.84 2.72
N LEU A 218 5.12 5.59 1.99
CA LEU A 218 5.26 5.77 0.55
C LEU A 218 5.28 7.25 0.23
N SER A 219 6.15 7.65 -0.71
CA SER A 219 6.19 9.01 -1.25
C SER A 219 5.80 9.00 -2.71
N PHE A 220 4.88 9.86 -3.09
CA PHE A 220 4.37 10.01 -4.45
C PHE A 220 4.55 11.44 -4.95
N THR A 221 4.64 11.58 -6.28
CA THR A 221 4.63 12.88 -6.97
C THR A 221 3.54 12.89 -8.03
N ASN A 222 2.75 13.98 -8.06
CA ASN A 222 1.81 14.25 -9.13
C ASN A 222 2.57 14.65 -10.40
N SER A 223 2.80 13.72 -11.29
CA SER A 223 3.43 13.94 -12.61
C SER A 223 2.42 14.16 -13.74
N GLU A 224 1.14 14.36 -13.42
CA GLU A 224 0.16 14.83 -14.38
C GLU A 224 0.53 16.22 -14.91
N GLU A 225 0.02 16.57 -16.10
CA GLU A 225 0.16 17.93 -16.62
C GLU A 225 -0.75 18.96 -15.94
N ASN A 226 -1.61 18.50 -15.04
CA ASN A 226 -2.63 19.30 -14.35
C ASN A 226 -2.65 18.97 -12.86
N ASP A 227 -3.32 19.80 -12.11
CA ASP A 227 -3.73 19.48 -10.75
C ASP A 227 -4.68 18.29 -10.75
N ILE A 228 -4.62 17.51 -9.68
CA ILE A 228 -5.49 16.36 -9.46
C ILE A 228 -6.37 16.59 -8.23
N TYR A 229 -7.57 16.01 -8.26
CA TYR A 229 -8.60 16.24 -7.26
C TYR A 229 -9.14 14.93 -6.71
N ASP A 230 -9.68 14.99 -5.48
CA ASP A 230 -10.26 13.83 -4.78
C ASP A 230 -9.33 12.62 -4.84
N VAL A 231 -8.09 12.84 -4.43
CA VAL A 231 -7.04 11.79 -4.42
C VAL A 231 -7.33 10.83 -3.28
N GLU A 232 -7.35 9.54 -3.61
CA GLU A 232 -7.53 8.45 -2.67
C GLU A 232 -6.44 7.40 -2.91
N VAL A 233 -5.71 7.01 -1.85
CA VAL A 233 -4.76 5.91 -1.89
C VAL A 233 -5.33 4.76 -1.08
N SER A 234 -5.36 3.57 -1.68
CA SER A 234 -5.81 2.34 -1.04
C SER A 234 -4.78 1.24 -1.15
N VAL A 235 -4.76 0.38 -0.14
CA VAL A 235 -3.88 -0.77 0.00
C VAL A 235 -4.72 -2.04 -0.05
N PHE A 236 -4.24 -3.07 -0.75
CA PHE A 236 -4.89 -4.37 -0.81
C PHE A 236 -3.87 -5.52 -0.86
N VAL A 237 -4.13 -6.55 -0.04
CA VAL A 237 -3.37 -7.80 -0.02
C VAL A 237 -4.37 -8.95 -0.11
N ASP A 238 -4.49 -9.57 -1.27
CA ASP A 238 -5.55 -10.54 -1.62
C ASP A 238 -5.74 -11.65 -0.57
N SER A 239 -4.65 -12.24 -0.07
CA SER A 239 -4.73 -13.35 0.89
C SER A 239 -5.17 -12.94 2.30
N TYR A 240 -5.02 -11.67 2.67
CA TYR A 240 -5.15 -11.21 4.07
C TYR A 240 -6.12 -10.04 4.25
N MET A 241 -6.78 -9.59 3.18
CA MET A 241 -7.76 -8.52 3.22
C MET A 241 -9.02 -8.92 2.45
N THR A 242 -10.16 -8.47 2.90
CA THR A 242 -11.44 -8.72 2.21
C THR A 242 -11.75 -7.65 1.18
N THR A 243 -11.34 -6.42 1.45
CA THR A 243 -11.53 -5.24 0.59
C THR A 243 -10.32 -4.31 0.70
N PRO A 244 -10.05 -3.49 -0.33
CA PRO A 244 -9.05 -2.44 -0.23
C PRO A 244 -9.31 -1.52 0.97
N TYR A 245 -8.24 -1.10 1.65
CA TYR A 245 -8.27 -0.20 2.79
C TYR A 245 -7.73 1.16 2.37
N VAL A 246 -8.52 2.23 2.54
CA VAL A 246 -8.12 3.59 2.20
C VAL A 246 -7.21 4.13 3.29
N VAL A 247 -5.99 4.49 2.91
CA VAL A 247 -4.94 4.96 3.83
C VAL A 247 -4.68 6.46 3.73
N PHE A 248 -5.08 7.09 2.62
CA PHE A 248 -4.86 8.51 2.39
C PHE A 248 -5.99 9.10 1.54
N THR A 249 -6.39 10.32 1.86
CA THR A 249 -7.30 11.13 1.04
C THR A 249 -6.85 12.59 1.03
N ASN A 250 -6.88 13.22 -0.15
CA ASN A 250 -6.60 14.64 -0.28
C ASN A 250 -7.54 15.24 -1.35
N PRO A 251 -8.24 16.34 -1.07
CA PRO A 251 -9.16 16.95 -2.02
C PRO A 251 -8.46 17.57 -3.24
N HIS A 252 -7.19 17.97 -3.12
CA HIS A 252 -6.46 18.66 -4.17
C HIS A 252 -4.95 18.52 -3.97
N ILE A 253 -4.24 18.14 -5.03
CA ILE A 253 -2.78 18.09 -5.10
C ILE A 253 -2.36 18.81 -6.38
N GLU A 254 -1.50 19.82 -6.23
CA GLU A 254 -1.01 20.61 -7.36
C GLU A 254 -0.11 19.76 -8.28
N ARG A 255 0.02 20.20 -9.52
CA ARG A 255 0.95 19.60 -10.46
C ARG A 255 2.40 19.70 -9.94
N GLY A 256 3.12 18.58 -9.95
CA GLY A 256 4.50 18.48 -9.47
C GLY A 256 4.62 18.43 -7.94
N GLU A 257 3.51 18.50 -7.22
CA GLU A 257 3.50 18.37 -5.76
C GLU A 257 3.71 16.92 -5.33
N GLY A 258 4.58 16.73 -4.33
CA GLY A 258 4.78 15.46 -3.64
C GLY A 258 3.82 15.29 -2.47
N PHE A 259 3.50 14.04 -2.14
CA PHE A 259 2.71 13.70 -0.95
C PHE A 259 3.14 12.37 -0.37
N ASP A 260 3.10 12.29 0.96
CA ASP A 260 3.49 11.10 1.71
C ASP A 260 2.26 10.36 2.22
N VAL A 261 2.38 9.05 2.30
CA VAL A 261 1.30 8.14 2.70
C VAL A 261 1.83 7.12 3.68
N ASP A 262 1.27 7.11 4.89
CA ASP A 262 1.54 6.07 5.88
C ASP A 262 0.83 4.78 5.50
N LEU A 263 1.57 3.66 5.47
CA LEU A 263 1.04 2.34 5.14
C LEU A 263 0.36 1.71 6.35
N CYS A 264 -0.94 1.90 6.44
CA CYS A 264 -1.82 1.16 7.35
C CYS A 264 -2.61 0.09 6.59
N SER A 265 -3.13 -0.91 7.30
CA SER A 265 -3.97 -1.94 6.69
C SER A 265 -4.89 -2.63 7.69
N MET A 266 -6.08 -3.04 7.21
CA MET A 266 -7.01 -3.85 7.98
C MET A 266 -6.90 -5.32 7.54
N PHE A 267 -5.91 -6.02 8.09
CA PHE A 267 -5.74 -7.45 7.85
C PHE A 267 -6.83 -8.27 8.55
N ASN A 268 -7.20 -9.40 7.96
CA ASN A 268 -8.12 -10.38 8.55
C ASN A 268 -7.34 -11.49 9.30
N GLU A 269 -8.07 -12.29 10.07
CA GLU A 269 -7.49 -13.35 10.91
C GLU A 269 -6.82 -14.50 10.14
N ASN A 270 -7.03 -14.63 8.82
CA ASN A 270 -6.35 -15.65 8.02
C ASN A 270 -4.83 -15.52 8.05
N ILE A 271 -4.32 -14.33 8.36
CA ILE A 271 -2.88 -14.11 8.52
C ILE A 271 -2.30 -14.90 9.70
N LEU A 272 -3.13 -15.28 10.69
CA LEU A 272 -2.72 -16.11 11.83
C LEU A 272 -2.49 -17.59 11.47
N ASP A 273 -2.81 -18.01 10.24
CA ASP A 273 -2.48 -19.35 9.75
C ASP A 273 -1.01 -19.50 9.34
N LEU A 274 -0.27 -18.39 9.31
CA LEU A 274 1.15 -18.38 8.94
C LEU A 274 2.03 -18.96 10.05
N LEU A 275 2.55 -20.16 9.82
CA LEU A 275 3.53 -20.83 10.69
C LEU A 275 4.98 -20.50 10.30
N GLN A 276 5.20 -20.00 9.10
CA GLN A 276 6.50 -19.60 8.57
C GLN A 276 6.37 -18.29 7.76
N PRO A 277 7.45 -17.54 7.57
CA PRO A 277 7.42 -16.32 6.78
C PRO A 277 6.90 -16.57 5.36
N LYS A 278 6.08 -15.67 4.85
CA LYS A 278 5.53 -15.72 3.49
C LYS A 278 5.64 -14.35 2.82
N TYR A 279 6.06 -14.38 1.56
CA TYR A 279 6.04 -13.21 0.67
C TYR A 279 4.69 -13.15 -0.05
N SER A 280 4.12 -11.95 -0.10
CA SER A 280 2.86 -11.66 -0.78
C SER A 280 3.00 -10.37 -1.59
N GLU A 281 2.15 -10.21 -2.59
CA GLU A 281 2.03 -8.96 -3.34
C GLU A 281 1.03 -8.05 -2.63
N MET A 282 1.43 -6.79 -2.46
CA MET A 282 0.60 -5.72 -1.95
C MET A 282 0.32 -4.74 -3.08
N GLU A 283 -0.95 -4.59 -3.44
CA GLU A 283 -1.40 -3.63 -4.43
C GLU A 283 -1.69 -2.29 -3.77
N ILE A 284 -1.04 -1.23 -4.27
CA ILE A 284 -1.30 0.16 -3.90
C ILE A 284 -2.01 0.81 -5.08
N THR A 285 -3.22 1.29 -4.87
CA THR A 285 -3.98 1.99 -5.91
C THR A 285 -4.15 3.45 -5.54
N VAL A 286 -3.70 4.35 -6.42
CA VAL A 286 -3.92 5.79 -6.33
C VAL A 286 -5.01 6.17 -7.33
N ALA A 287 -6.19 6.52 -6.84
CA ALA A 287 -7.34 6.98 -7.63
C ALA A 287 -7.53 8.49 -7.46
N TYR A 288 -7.85 9.20 -8.54
CA TYR A 288 -7.99 10.65 -8.54
C TYR A 288 -8.81 11.13 -9.73
N TYR A 289 -9.21 12.39 -9.72
CA TYR A 289 -9.80 13.06 -10.88
C TYR A 289 -8.78 13.99 -11.55
N SER A 290 -8.58 13.82 -12.86
CA SER A 290 -7.82 14.73 -13.71
C SER A 290 -8.72 15.23 -14.83
N LEU A 291 -8.83 16.54 -14.98
CA LEU A 291 -9.74 17.22 -15.96
C LEU A 291 -11.19 16.70 -15.92
N GLY A 292 -11.67 16.28 -14.72
CA GLY A 292 -13.04 15.78 -14.51
C GLY A 292 -13.24 14.30 -14.88
N GLN A 293 -12.21 13.58 -15.27
CA GLN A 293 -12.23 12.13 -15.48
C GLN A 293 -11.58 11.42 -14.32
N LYS A 294 -12.19 10.34 -13.82
CA LYS A 294 -11.57 9.47 -12.81
C LYS A 294 -10.47 8.63 -13.46
N VAL A 295 -9.30 8.66 -12.87
CA VAL A 295 -8.08 7.92 -13.30
C VAL A 295 -7.56 7.15 -12.11
N SER A 296 -6.89 6.02 -12.33
CA SER A 296 -6.19 5.28 -11.29
C SER A 296 -4.83 4.78 -11.79
N SER A 297 -3.86 4.75 -10.89
CA SER A 297 -2.55 4.14 -11.07
C SER A 297 -2.36 3.07 -10.02
N SER A 298 -1.90 1.88 -10.40
CA SER A 298 -1.62 0.78 -9.47
C SER A 298 -0.14 0.45 -9.44
N PHE A 299 0.36 0.12 -8.24
CA PHE A 299 1.73 -0.27 -7.97
C PHE A 299 1.70 -1.58 -7.18
N ILE A 300 2.62 -2.48 -7.47
CA ILE A 300 2.76 -3.74 -6.76
C ILE A 300 4.06 -3.70 -5.95
N LEU A 301 3.95 -3.86 -4.64
CA LEU A 301 5.07 -3.91 -3.72
C LEU A 301 5.15 -5.29 -3.04
N PRO A 302 6.36 -5.78 -2.72
CA PRO A 302 6.51 -6.99 -1.94
C PRO A 302 6.16 -6.71 -0.46
N LEU A 303 5.37 -7.59 0.14
CA LEU A 303 5.09 -7.61 1.57
C LEU A 303 5.59 -8.90 2.18
N THR A 304 6.38 -8.82 3.24
CA THR A 304 6.81 -9.97 4.03
C THR A 304 5.94 -10.09 5.27
N ALA A 305 5.16 -11.16 5.36
CA ALA A 305 4.47 -11.53 6.59
C ALA A 305 5.28 -12.61 7.31
N LEU A 306 5.64 -12.38 8.56
CA LEU A 306 6.40 -13.31 9.37
C LEU A 306 5.53 -14.45 9.92
N SER A 307 6.09 -15.33 10.74
CA SER A 307 5.34 -16.33 11.48
C SER A 307 4.42 -15.66 12.51
N ARG A 308 3.26 -16.25 12.78
CA ARG A 308 2.37 -15.78 13.85
C ARG A 308 3.01 -15.82 15.24
N ASN A 309 4.06 -16.61 15.40
CA ASN A 309 4.83 -16.72 16.63
C ASN A 309 5.98 -15.72 16.74
N SER A 310 6.21 -14.90 15.70
CA SER A 310 7.32 -13.95 15.64
C SER A 310 6.96 -12.60 16.25
N MET A 311 7.91 -11.98 16.94
CA MET A 311 7.87 -10.58 17.36
C MET A 311 9.28 -10.00 17.54
N THR A 312 9.37 -8.71 17.84
CA THR A 312 10.60 -8.03 18.28
C THR A 312 10.40 -7.40 19.66
N TRP A 313 11.48 -7.24 20.43
CA TRP A 313 11.48 -6.65 21.78
C TRP A 313 11.74 -5.13 21.79
N GLU A 314 11.37 -4.42 20.72
CA GLU A 314 11.41 -2.94 20.70
C GLU A 314 10.47 -2.31 21.71
N ASP A 315 9.40 -3.03 22.06
CA ASP A 315 8.46 -2.70 23.10
C ASP A 315 8.05 -4.00 23.81
N ASP A 316 8.43 -4.16 25.09
CA ASP A 316 8.16 -5.36 25.89
C ASP A 316 6.66 -5.68 25.99
N ARG A 317 5.78 -4.67 25.85
CA ARG A 317 4.32 -4.83 25.85
C ARG A 317 3.80 -5.66 24.68
N ARG A 318 4.59 -5.80 23.60
CA ARG A 318 4.24 -6.64 22.43
C ARG A 318 3.95 -8.09 22.82
N ALA A 319 4.68 -8.64 23.79
CA ALA A 319 4.46 -9.99 24.29
C ALA A 319 3.05 -10.21 24.87
N ALA A 320 2.35 -9.14 25.28
CA ALA A 320 0.99 -9.23 25.79
C ALA A 320 -0.03 -9.70 24.72
N ALA A 321 0.25 -9.54 23.43
CA ALA A 321 -0.59 -10.05 22.36
C ALA A 321 -0.71 -11.59 22.39
N PHE A 322 0.32 -12.28 22.89
CA PHE A 322 0.33 -13.74 23.05
C PHE A 322 -0.45 -14.22 24.29
N VAL A 323 -0.68 -13.35 25.26
CA VAL A 323 -1.42 -13.71 26.47
C VAL A 323 -2.91 -13.67 26.20
N SER A 324 -3.57 -14.81 26.24
CA SER A 324 -5.01 -14.91 26.01
C SER A 324 -5.72 -15.77 27.05
N GLY A 325 -6.49 -15.15 27.92
CA GLY A 325 -7.43 -15.85 28.81
C GLY A 325 -8.59 -16.53 28.05
N LYS A 326 -8.68 -16.33 26.72
CA LYS A 326 -9.65 -16.97 25.83
C LYS A 326 -9.06 -18.15 25.03
N ASP A 327 -7.76 -18.44 25.15
CA ASP A 327 -7.18 -19.65 24.59
C ASP A 327 -7.93 -20.87 25.13
N ALA A 328 -8.50 -21.69 24.23
CA ALA A 328 -9.45 -22.73 24.62
C ALA A 328 -8.82 -23.79 25.51
N THR A 329 -7.57 -24.18 25.24
CA THR A 329 -6.84 -25.19 26.02
C THR A 329 -6.42 -24.63 27.38
N ALA A 330 -5.85 -23.42 27.41
CA ALA A 330 -5.49 -22.75 28.65
C ALA A 330 -6.71 -22.51 29.55
N GLN A 331 -7.82 -22.07 28.97
CA GLN A 331 -9.06 -21.85 29.71
C GLN A 331 -9.61 -23.16 30.34
N ARG A 332 -9.58 -24.26 29.56
CA ARG A 332 -9.99 -25.59 30.07
C ARG A 332 -9.08 -26.04 31.20
N PHE A 333 -7.75 -25.93 31.05
CA PHE A 333 -6.77 -26.26 32.10
C PHE A 333 -7.02 -25.45 33.38
N ALA A 334 -7.06 -24.13 33.27
CA ALA A 334 -7.26 -23.24 34.42
C ALA A 334 -8.57 -23.49 35.16
N ARG A 335 -9.68 -23.69 34.45
CA ARG A 335 -10.99 -24.00 35.05
C ARG A 335 -10.98 -25.34 35.77
N GLN A 336 -10.30 -26.35 35.23
CA GLN A 336 -10.21 -27.67 35.88
C GLN A 336 -9.37 -27.59 37.16
N VAL A 337 -8.24 -26.86 37.15
CA VAL A 337 -7.46 -26.58 38.37
C VAL A 337 -8.30 -25.86 39.43
N LYS A 338 -8.99 -24.77 39.02
CA LYS A 338 -9.89 -24.03 39.94
C LYS A 338 -10.95 -24.92 40.56
N ALA A 339 -11.58 -25.77 39.73
CA ALA A 339 -12.62 -26.69 40.22
C ALA A 339 -12.08 -27.71 41.23
N ALA A 340 -10.87 -28.24 40.99
CA ALA A 340 -10.23 -29.20 41.88
C ALA A 340 -9.92 -28.61 43.29
N VAL A 341 -9.37 -27.37 43.32
CA VAL A 341 -8.86 -26.79 44.58
C VAL A 341 -9.87 -25.94 45.36
N ARG A 342 -11.00 -25.56 44.78
CA ARG A 342 -11.95 -24.57 45.35
C ARG A 342 -12.39 -24.88 46.79
N ASN A 343 -12.55 -26.16 47.15
CA ASN A 343 -12.96 -26.60 48.48
C ASN A 343 -11.79 -26.71 49.47
N ASN A 344 -10.57 -26.48 49.03
CA ASN A 344 -9.34 -26.56 49.81
C ASN A 344 -8.72 -25.17 50.07
N LEU A 345 -9.40 -24.08 49.66
CA LEU A 345 -8.93 -22.72 49.91
C LEU A 345 -9.04 -22.37 51.40
N ARG A 346 -8.10 -21.54 51.86
CA ARG A 346 -8.07 -20.99 53.22
C ARG A 346 -8.69 -19.58 53.21
N SER A 347 -9.44 -19.26 54.26
CA SER A 347 -10.08 -17.94 54.39
C SER A 347 -9.13 -16.81 54.81
N ASP A 348 -7.98 -17.16 55.42
CA ASP A 348 -6.96 -16.23 55.90
C ASP A 348 -5.91 -15.84 54.86
N ILE A 349 -5.94 -16.45 53.69
CA ILE A 349 -5.04 -16.16 52.58
C ILE A 349 -5.83 -15.59 51.37
N PRO A 350 -5.35 -14.52 50.71
CA PRO A 350 -6.02 -13.97 49.54
C PRO A 350 -6.24 -15.02 48.44
N GLN A 351 -7.44 -15.01 47.88
CA GLN A 351 -7.87 -16.04 46.94
C GLN A 351 -7.01 -16.05 45.67
N ASN A 352 -6.61 -14.86 45.15
CA ASN A 352 -5.77 -14.75 43.97
C ASN A 352 -4.41 -15.42 44.17
N ILE A 353 -3.77 -15.20 45.32
CA ILE A 353 -2.49 -15.85 45.64
C ILE A 353 -2.65 -17.38 45.70
N GLN A 354 -3.76 -17.88 46.27
CA GLN A 354 -4.01 -19.32 46.33
C GLN A 354 -4.24 -19.94 44.95
N TYR A 355 -4.95 -19.23 44.04
CA TYR A 355 -5.10 -19.73 42.67
C TYR A 355 -3.79 -19.63 41.88
N ALA A 356 -2.95 -18.61 42.10
CA ALA A 356 -1.63 -18.55 41.50
C ALA A 356 -0.76 -19.74 41.93
N ALA A 357 -0.76 -20.06 43.25
CA ALA A 357 -0.06 -21.25 43.77
C ALA A 357 -0.65 -22.56 43.20
N ALA A 358 -1.97 -22.63 43.00
CA ALA A 358 -2.63 -23.81 42.42
C ALA A 358 -2.25 -24.01 40.93
N ILE A 359 -2.23 -22.95 40.15
CA ILE A 359 -1.77 -22.99 38.75
C ILE A 359 -0.30 -23.41 38.68
N PHE A 360 0.57 -22.79 39.50
CA PHE A 360 1.98 -23.14 39.56
C PHE A 360 2.20 -24.63 39.90
N GLY A 361 1.53 -25.13 40.93
CA GLY A 361 1.60 -26.55 41.32
C GLY A 361 1.01 -27.48 40.24
N ALA A 362 -0.07 -27.08 39.60
CA ALA A 362 -0.68 -27.84 38.50
C ALA A 362 0.25 -27.96 37.28
N LEU A 363 0.91 -26.88 36.87
CA LEU A 363 1.89 -26.90 35.79
C LEU A 363 3.08 -27.80 36.12
N LYS A 364 3.58 -27.76 37.36
CA LYS A 364 4.59 -28.71 37.86
C LYS A 364 4.10 -30.15 37.75
N SER A 365 2.89 -30.45 38.18
CA SER A 365 2.31 -31.80 38.12
C SER A 365 2.04 -32.26 36.70
N PHE A 366 1.79 -31.35 35.80
CA PHE A 366 1.60 -31.57 34.34
C PHE A 366 2.92 -31.81 33.65
N GLY A 367 4.05 -31.49 34.27
CA GLY A 367 5.40 -31.72 33.73
C GLY A 367 5.93 -30.57 32.88
N ILE A 368 5.47 -29.34 33.10
CA ILE A 368 6.04 -28.15 32.43
C ILE A 368 7.46 -27.90 32.94
N ASN A 369 8.42 -27.78 32.02
CA ASN A 369 9.81 -27.52 32.34
C ASN A 369 10.29 -26.23 31.70
N TYR A 370 11.25 -25.58 32.36
CA TYR A 370 12.02 -24.51 31.72
C TYR A 370 12.98 -25.10 30.69
N VAL A 371 12.90 -24.64 29.46
CA VAL A 371 13.74 -25.08 28.33
C VAL A 371 14.32 -23.83 27.71
N VAL A 372 15.64 -23.67 27.75
CA VAL A 372 16.33 -22.53 27.14
C VAL A 372 16.21 -22.62 25.63
N ASP A 373 15.69 -21.57 25.01
CA ASP A 373 15.74 -21.43 23.54
C ASP A 373 17.20 -21.15 23.13
N PRO A 374 17.79 -21.94 22.22
CA PRO A 374 19.15 -21.73 21.75
C PRO A 374 19.36 -20.39 21.01
N SER A 375 18.30 -19.72 20.62
CA SER A 375 18.31 -18.51 19.78
C SER A 375 17.43 -17.37 20.32
N SER A 376 17.14 -17.33 21.62
CA SER A 376 16.30 -16.28 22.21
C SER A 376 16.97 -14.90 22.08
N ALA A 377 16.38 -14.02 21.27
CA ALA A 377 16.86 -12.68 21.07
C ALA A 377 16.82 -11.83 22.35
N PHE A 378 15.89 -12.13 23.26
CA PHE A 378 15.75 -11.45 24.53
C PHE A 378 16.90 -11.76 25.50
N THR A 379 17.31 -13.02 25.55
CA THR A 379 18.37 -13.50 26.48
C THR A 379 19.76 -13.10 26.00
N ASP A 380 19.99 -13.04 24.67
CA ASP A 380 21.31 -12.86 24.09
C ASP A 380 21.74 -11.38 23.96
N ASN A 381 20.91 -10.42 24.38
CA ASN A 381 21.12 -8.98 24.17
C ASN A 381 21.46 -8.61 22.70
N VAL A 382 21.01 -9.42 21.75
CA VAL A 382 21.16 -9.14 20.32
C VAL A 382 20.09 -8.12 19.94
N GLY A 383 20.36 -6.86 20.11
CA GLY A 383 19.54 -5.70 19.72
C GLY A 383 18.01 -5.90 19.66
N SER A 384 17.27 -4.93 20.13
CA SER A 384 15.78 -4.97 20.21
C SER A 384 15.06 -5.32 18.89
N ALA A 385 15.73 -5.15 17.76
CA ALA A 385 15.19 -5.42 16.42
C ALA A 385 15.35 -6.89 15.97
N ALA A 386 15.98 -7.76 16.76
CA ALA A 386 16.07 -9.18 16.41
C ALA A 386 14.71 -9.84 16.57
N VAL A 387 14.32 -10.63 15.56
CA VAL A 387 13.06 -11.38 15.59
C VAL A 387 13.18 -12.56 16.55
N ASP A 388 12.25 -12.63 17.49
CA ASP A 388 12.13 -13.72 18.46
C ASP A 388 10.89 -14.57 18.15
N PHE A 389 10.83 -15.79 18.74
CA PHE A 389 9.74 -16.74 18.55
C PHE A 389 9.09 -17.04 19.90
N LEU A 390 7.85 -16.62 20.10
CA LEU A 390 7.08 -16.83 21.32
C LEU A 390 5.98 -17.88 21.11
N GLN A 391 5.78 -18.73 22.11
CA GLN A 391 4.72 -19.73 22.10
C GLN A 391 3.39 -19.13 22.60
N PHE A 392 2.30 -19.51 21.92
CA PHE A 392 0.97 -19.30 22.48
C PHE A 392 0.71 -20.30 23.63
N PRO A 393 -0.19 -20.00 24.57
CA PRO A 393 -0.42 -20.83 25.77
C PRO A 393 -0.68 -22.30 25.47
N TYR A 394 -1.46 -22.61 24.43
CA TYR A 394 -1.74 -23.98 24.04
C TYR A 394 -0.47 -24.73 23.54
N GLN A 395 0.48 -24.01 22.91
CA GLN A 395 1.74 -24.61 22.42
C GLN A 395 2.63 -25.00 23.59
N THR A 396 2.79 -24.11 24.57
CA THR A 396 3.58 -24.40 25.78
C THR A 396 3.01 -25.58 26.57
N LEU A 397 1.66 -25.66 26.66
CA LEU A 397 1.00 -26.83 27.25
C LEU A 397 1.22 -28.10 26.44
N LEU A 398 1.18 -28.02 25.10
CA LEU A 398 1.37 -29.16 24.20
C LEU A 398 2.84 -29.67 24.20
N TYR A 399 3.79 -28.74 24.27
CA TYR A 399 5.22 -29.05 24.22
C TYR A 399 5.82 -29.39 25.59
N HIS A 400 5.07 -29.18 26.66
CA HIS A 400 5.49 -29.35 28.04
C HIS A 400 6.71 -28.54 28.45
N GLY A 401 6.92 -27.37 27.83
CA GLY A 401 8.05 -26.52 28.16
C GLY A 401 8.17 -25.31 27.26
N GLY A 402 8.98 -24.39 27.70
CA GLY A 402 9.34 -23.14 27.03
C GLY A 402 10.36 -22.36 27.86
N ASP A 403 10.82 -21.25 27.35
CA ASP A 403 11.73 -20.38 28.05
C ASP A 403 11.03 -19.36 28.96
N CYS A 404 11.67 -18.25 29.32
CA CYS A 404 11.13 -17.31 30.29
C CYS A 404 9.87 -16.57 29.81
N ASP A 405 9.81 -16.21 28.52
CA ASP A 405 8.65 -15.52 27.94
C ASP A 405 7.47 -16.48 27.73
N ASP A 406 7.72 -17.67 27.19
CA ASP A 406 6.71 -18.72 26.99
C ASP A 406 6.01 -19.12 28.29
N LEU A 407 6.80 -19.35 29.34
CA LEU A 407 6.26 -19.70 30.65
C LEU A 407 5.52 -18.53 31.31
N THR A 408 5.99 -17.30 31.09
CA THR A 408 5.33 -16.09 31.55
C THR A 408 3.98 -15.91 30.85
N ILE A 409 3.95 -16.01 29.52
CA ILE A 409 2.73 -15.96 28.70
C ILE A 409 1.73 -17.02 29.14
N LEU A 410 2.15 -18.27 29.34
CA LEU A 410 1.30 -19.37 29.79
C LEU A 410 0.69 -19.06 31.15
N ASN A 411 1.52 -18.75 32.16
CA ASN A 411 1.05 -18.50 33.53
C ASN A 411 0.07 -17.32 33.61
N CYS A 412 0.41 -16.21 32.92
CA CYS A 412 -0.49 -15.06 32.81
C CYS A 412 -1.82 -15.45 32.14
N SER A 413 -1.81 -16.19 31.03
CA SER A 413 -3.04 -16.61 30.36
C SER A 413 -3.94 -17.49 31.22
N LEU A 414 -3.37 -18.40 31.97
CA LEU A 414 -4.11 -19.26 32.88
C LEU A 414 -4.79 -18.46 34.01
N LEU A 415 -4.13 -17.47 34.58
CA LEU A 415 -4.67 -16.61 35.62
C LEU A 415 -5.73 -15.63 35.08
N GLU A 416 -5.46 -15.02 33.91
CA GLU A 416 -6.45 -14.16 33.24
C GLU A 416 -7.71 -14.94 32.83
N ALA A 417 -7.58 -16.24 32.46
CA ALA A 417 -8.73 -17.12 32.23
C ALA A 417 -9.59 -17.35 33.50
N LEU A 418 -9.03 -17.14 34.67
CA LEU A 418 -9.75 -17.18 35.97
C LEU A 418 -10.29 -15.81 36.41
N GLY A 419 -10.00 -14.74 35.67
CA GLY A 419 -10.35 -13.36 35.99
C GLY A 419 -9.41 -12.75 37.04
N ILE A 420 -8.18 -13.21 37.12
CA ILE A 420 -7.15 -12.70 38.03
C ILE A 420 -6.18 -11.87 37.17
N GLU A 421 -6.07 -10.58 37.46
CA GLU A 421 -5.21 -9.66 36.73
C GLU A 421 -3.73 -10.01 36.94
N THR A 422 -2.97 -9.92 35.83
CA THR A 422 -1.54 -10.21 35.80
C THR A 422 -0.75 -9.05 35.15
N ALA A 423 0.53 -9.05 35.40
CA ALA A 423 1.47 -8.11 34.79
C ALA A 423 2.75 -8.84 34.38
N PHE A 424 3.43 -8.35 33.35
CA PHE A 424 4.82 -8.71 33.11
C PHE A 424 5.74 -7.92 34.04
N ILE A 425 6.82 -8.55 34.43
CA ILE A 425 8.00 -7.89 34.98
C ILE A 425 9.13 -8.15 34.02
N THR A 426 9.68 -7.09 33.42
CA THR A 426 10.86 -7.16 32.59
C THR A 426 12.06 -6.57 33.31
N VAL A 427 13.18 -7.25 33.21
CA VAL A 427 14.48 -6.82 33.68
C VAL A 427 15.49 -7.09 32.57
N PRO A 428 16.68 -6.48 32.56
CA PRO A 428 17.64 -6.75 31.49
C PRO A 428 17.89 -8.22 31.22
N GLY A 429 17.48 -8.71 30.03
CA GLY A 429 17.65 -10.09 29.60
C GLY A 429 16.75 -11.12 30.27
N HIS A 430 15.67 -10.71 30.93
CA HIS A 430 14.75 -11.66 31.56
C HIS A 430 13.34 -11.10 31.76
N ILE A 431 12.34 -11.95 31.58
CA ILE A 431 10.92 -11.66 31.83
C ILE A 431 10.31 -12.70 32.76
N PHE A 432 9.47 -12.25 33.69
CA PHE A 432 8.68 -13.08 34.58
C PHE A 432 7.37 -12.37 34.94
N MET A 433 6.51 -12.95 35.77
CA MET A 433 5.19 -12.38 35.98
C MET A 433 5.01 -11.76 37.36
N ALA A 434 3.98 -10.91 37.48
CA ALA A 434 3.34 -10.56 38.73
C ALA A 434 1.84 -10.86 38.68
N VAL A 435 1.25 -11.21 39.81
CA VAL A 435 -0.19 -11.42 39.96
C VAL A 435 -0.77 -10.41 40.96
N ASP A 436 -1.92 -9.81 40.60
CA ASP A 436 -2.67 -9.00 41.58
C ASP A 436 -3.11 -9.86 42.75
N SER A 437 -2.62 -9.56 43.96
CA SER A 437 -2.93 -10.30 45.15
C SER A 437 -4.41 -10.26 45.56
N GLY A 438 -5.18 -9.30 45.04
CA GLY A 438 -6.53 -8.99 45.49
C GLY A 438 -6.59 -8.30 46.84
N ILE A 439 -5.43 -7.86 47.38
CA ILE A 439 -5.33 -7.14 48.65
C ILE A 439 -5.32 -5.64 48.37
N SER A 440 -6.11 -4.87 49.09
CA SER A 440 -6.04 -3.42 49.05
C SER A 440 -4.78 -2.89 49.76
N VAL A 441 -4.24 -1.76 49.27
CA VAL A 441 -2.98 -1.16 49.76
C VAL A 441 -2.98 -0.92 51.28
N ASP A 442 -4.11 -0.52 51.85
CA ASP A 442 -4.28 -0.31 53.29
C ASP A 442 -4.13 -1.60 54.14
N LYS A 443 -4.35 -2.78 53.54
CA LYS A 443 -4.17 -4.09 54.15
C LYS A 443 -2.82 -4.73 53.85
N ALA A 444 -1.97 -4.09 53.04
CA ALA A 444 -0.66 -4.60 52.65
C ALA A 444 0.30 -4.82 53.86
N ALA A 445 0.06 -4.17 55.00
CA ALA A 445 0.85 -4.37 56.23
C ALA A 445 0.83 -5.82 56.74
N SER A 446 -0.13 -6.64 56.30
CA SER A 446 -0.16 -8.09 56.60
C SER A 446 0.89 -8.89 55.81
N LEU A 447 1.43 -8.32 54.73
CA LEU A 447 2.49 -8.91 53.93
C LEU A 447 3.85 -8.29 54.28
N ARG A 448 4.92 -9.08 54.18
CA ARG A 448 6.27 -8.55 54.38
C ARG A 448 6.62 -7.63 53.20
N LYS A 449 6.94 -6.36 53.48
CA LYS A 449 7.19 -5.29 52.50
C LYS A 449 8.17 -5.68 51.36
N ASN A 450 9.11 -6.56 51.65
CA ASN A 450 10.14 -6.99 50.67
C ASN A 450 9.68 -8.09 49.70
N TYR A 451 8.42 -8.55 49.78
CA TYR A 451 7.91 -9.67 48.99
C TYR A 451 6.77 -9.28 48.05
N TYR A 452 6.44 -7.99 47.96
CA TYR A 452 5.43 -7.51 47.01
C TYR A 452 5.85 -6.18 46.37
N ILE A 453 5.18 -5.84 45.27
CA ILE A 453 5.31 -4.57 44.57
C ILE A 453 4.02 -3.79 44.78
N GLN A 454 4.11 -2.55 45.21
CA GLN A 454 2.97 -1.66 45.29
C GLN A 454 3.00 -0.71 44.08
N ALA A 455 2.04 -0.87 43.18
CA ALA A 455 1.91 -0.04 41.98
C ALA A 455 0.43 0.07 41.58
N GLU A 456 0.02 1.21 41.04
CA GLU A 456 -1.33 1.47 40.51
C GLU A 456 -2.47 1.18 41.49
N GLY A 457 -2.24 1.46 42.76
CA GLY A 457 -3.22 1.21 43.80
C GLY A 457 -3.43 -0.26 44.16
N LYS A 458 -2.60 -1.16 43.65
CA LYS A 458 -2.63 -2.61 43.83
C LYS A 458 -1.38 -3.15 44.53
N ILE A 459 -1.50 -4.35 45.02
CA ILE A 459 -0.40 -5.15 45.58
C ILE A 459 -0.13 -6.32 44.65
N TRP A 460 0.99 -6.28 44.00
CA TRP A 460 1.44 -7.29 43.06
C TRP A 460 2.40 -8.27 43.70
N VAL A 461 2.18 -9.56 43.48
CA VAL A 461 3.05 -10.66 43.90
C VAL A 461 3.93 -11.07 42.73
N PRO A 462 5.25 -10.76 42.75
CA PRO A 462 6.17 -11.17 41.70
C PRO A 462 6.50 -12.67 41.83
N VAL A 463 6.46 -13.40 40.73
CA VAL A 463 6.69 -14.85 40.69
C VAL A 463 7.68 -15.20 39.60
N GLU A 464 8.81 -15.79 39.99
CA GLU A 464 9.83 -16.32 39.09
C GLU A 464 9.39 -17.68 38.52
N ILE A 465 8.77 -17.67 37.35
CA ILE A 465 8.10 -18.86 36.80
C ILE A 465 9.10 -19.87 36.17
N THR A 466 10.35 -19.48 35.92
CA THR A 466 11.40 -20.39 35.43
C THR A 466 11.77 -21.44 36.49
N LEU A 467 11.45 -21.17 37.77
CA LEU A 467 11.56 -22.14 38.85
C LEU A 467 10.37 -23.15 38.87
N SER A 468 9.93 -23.57 37.68
CA SER A 468 8.71 -24.39 37.48
C SER A 468 8.68 -25.71 38.26
N GLN A 469 9.84 -26.23 38.64
CA GLN A 469 9.97 -27.49 39.42
C GLN A 469 10.16 -27.28 40.92
N ASP A 470 10.20 -26.03 41.39
CA ASP A 470 10.36 -25.67 42.80
C ASP A 470 9.01 -25.49 43.52
N THR A 471 9.01 -24.79 44.66
CA THR A 471 7.78 -24.40 45.37
C THR A 471 7.36 -23.00 44.97
N PHE A 472 6.06 -22.71 45.00
CA PHE A 472 5.54 -21.36 44.71
C PHE A 472 6.14 -20.29 45.64
N SER A 473 6.35 -20.62 46.95
CA SER A 473 6.97 -19.68 47.89
C SER A 473 8.42 -19.34 47.53
N LEU A 474 9.17 -20.31 46.98
CA LEU A 474 10.53 -20.07 46.48
C LEU A 474 10.49 -19.17 45.23
N ALA A 475 9.63 -19.51 44.25
CA ALA A 475 9.42 -18.71 43.07
C ALA A 475 8.99 -17.27 43.39
N TRP A 476 8.09 -17.07 44.33
CA TRP A 476 7.73 -15.75 44.84
C TRP A 476 8.91 -15.01 45.48
N SER A 477 9.67 -15.66 46.35
CA SER A 477 10.83 -15.02 47.00
C SER A 477 11.91 -14.60 46.03
N TYR A 478 12.13 -15.42 44.97
CA TYR A 478 13.09 -15.12 43.91
C TYR A 478 12.59 -13.98 43.00
N GLY A 479 11.34 -13.97 42.56
CA GLY A 479 10.77 -12.87 41.80
C GLY A 479 10.86 -11.55 42.57
N ALA A 480 10.56 -11.54 43.85
CA ALA A 480 10.71 -10.35 44.70
C ALA A 480 12.18 -9.92 44.87
N ARG A 481 13.10 -10.85 44.84
CA ARG A 481 14.55 -10.54 44.89
C ARG A 481 15.02 -9.94 43.57
N GLU A 482 14.69 -10.54 42.42
CA GLU A 482 15.10 -10.04 41.09
C GLU A 482 14.51 -8.65 40.83
N TRP A 483 13.23 -8.42 41.17
CA TRP A 483 12.64 -7.07 41.13
C TRP A 483 13.48 -6.03 41.85
N ARG A 484 13.84 -6.31 43.12
CA ARG A 484 14.64 -5.36 43.94
C ARG A 484 16.05 -5.20 43.46
N LYS A 485 16.67 -6.27 42.92
CA LYS A 485 18.03 -6.26 42.39
C LYS A 485 18.12 -5.40 41.13
N ALA A 486 17.15 -5.48 40.25
CA ALA A 486 17.10 -4.69 39.03
C ALA A 486 16.77 -3.21 39.29
N GLY A 487 16.02 -2.89 40.38
CA GLY A 487 15.74 -1.51 40.79
C GLY A 487 15.07 -0.70 39.69
N GLU A 488 15.71 0.39 39.24
CA GLU A 488 15.17 1.27 38.20
C GLU A 488 15.15 0.63 36.79
N ASN A 489 15.87 -0.47 36.59
CA ASN A 489 15.87 -1.22 35.33
C ASN A 489 14.76 -2.27 35.28
N ALA A 490 13.92 -2.40 36.30
CA ALA A 490 12.76 -3.27 36.30
C ALA A 490 11.52 -2.50 35.90
N LEU A 491 10.77 -3.05 34.96
CA LEU A 491 9.46 -2.52 34.56
C LEU A 491 8.36 -3.46 35.04
N LEU A 492 7.27 -2.90 35.56
CA LEU A 492 6.02 -3.61 35.80
C LEU A 492 5.03 -3.19 34.73
N LEU A 493 4.59 -4.12 33.92
CA LEU A 493 3.72 -3.88 32.76
C LEU A 493 2.39 -4.63 32.95
N PRO A 494 1.36 -4.00 33.54
CA PRO A 494 0.04 -4.61 33.68
C PRO A 494 -0.53 -4.99 32.31
N LEU A 495 -1.00 -6.23 32.16
CA LEU A 495 -1.50 -6.73 30.86
C LEU A 495 -2.70 -5.92 30.35
N LYS A 496 -3.55 -5.44 31.24
CA LYS A 496 -4.69 -4.60 30.88
C LYS A 496 -4.27 -3.34 30.10
N ASP A 497 -3.15 -2.72 30.48
CA ASP A 497 -2.64 -1.53 29.82
C ASP A 497 -1.91 -1.90 28.53
N ALA A 498 -1.13 -2.98 28.52
CA ALA A 498 -0.49 -3.50 27.33
C ALA A 498 -1.50 -3.87 26.24
N TRP A 499 -2.64 -4.47 26.60
CA TRP A 499 -3.73 -4.83 25.68
C TRP A 499 -4.47 -3.63 25.08
N SER A 500 -4.34 -2.45 25.66
CA SER A 500 -4.88 -1.23 25.05
C SER A 500 -4.16 -0.89 23.74
N ILE A 501 -2.92 -1.35 23.60
CA ILE A 501 -2.06 -1.13 22.42
C ILE A 501 -1.98 -2.42 21.59
N TYR A 502 -1.58 -3.55 22.20
CA TYR A 502 -1.40 -4.84 21.57
C TYR A 502 -2.50 -5.80 22.03
N LYS A 503 -3.57 -5.90 21.25
CA LYS A 503 -4.75 -6.69 21.61
C LYS A 503 -4.41 -8.18 21.73
N PRO A 504 -4.96 -8.87 22.74
CA PRO A 504 -4.72 -10.30 22.93
C PRO A 504 -5.32 -11.11 21.79
N ILE A 505 -4.54 -12.04 21.24
CA ILE A 505 -4.95 -12.88 20.13
C ILE A 505 -5.34 -14.27 20.63
N SER A 506 -6.46 -14.79 20.12
CA SER A 506 -6.82 -16.21 20.23
C SER A 506 -6.59 -16.86 18.88
N VAL A 507 -5.64 -17.78 18.81
CA VAL A 507 -5.28 -18.43 17.55
C VAL A 507 -6.33 -19.47 17.18
N PRO A 508 -6.80 -19.50 15.91
CA PRO A 508 -7.65 -20.58 15.41
C PRO A 508 -6.97 -21.93 15.63
N GLY A 509 -7.72 -22.95 16.09
CA GLY A 509 -7.18 -24.28 16.36
C GLY A 509 -6.40 -24.43 17.66
N SER A 510 -6.48 -23.46 18.60
CA SER A 510 -5.89 -23.57 19.94
C SER A 510 -6.61 -24.57 20.86
N ASP A 511 -7.74 -25.16 20.46
CA ASP A 511 -8.44 -26.21 21.21
C ASP A 511 -7.81 -27.58 20.92
N VAL A 512 -6.74 -27.89 21.66
CA VAL A 512 -6.03 -29.17 21.56
C VAL A 512 -6.31 -30.05 22.78
N ALA A 513 -6.35 -31.37 22.56
CA ALA A 513 -6.48 -32.34 23.64
C ALA A 513 -5.18 -32.42 24.44
N ILE A 514 -5.28 -32.29 25.75
CA ILE A 514 -4.15 -32.47 26.70
C ILE A 514 -4.64 -33.32 27.89
N ASP A 515 -3.74 -34.11 28.45
CA ASP A 515 -4.01 -34.98 29.60
C ASP A 515 -3.81 -34.22 30.92
N ILE A 516 -4.83 -33.45 31.34
CA ILE A 516 -4.76 -32.68 32.58
C ILE A 516 -4.75 -33.63 33.78
N PRO A 517 -3.83 -33.41 34.78
CA PRO A 517 -3.74 -34.26 35.95
C PRO A 517 -5.09 -34.43 36.69
N ASP A 518 -5.29 -35.59 37.30
CA ASP A 518 -6.52 -35.86 38.07
C ASP A 518 -6.66 -34.95 39.30
N GLN A 519 -7.88 -34.91 39.85
CA GLN A 519 -8.22 -34.01 40.91
C GLN A 519 -7.36 -34.23 42.20
N ASP A 520 -7.04 -35.46 42.53
CA ASP A 520 -6.26 -35.76 43.73
C ASP A 520 -4.80 -35.31 43.57
N THR A 521 -4.25 -35.49 42.40
CA THR A 521 -2.93 -34.97 42.03
C THR A 521 -2.90 -33.46 42.09
N LEU A 522 -3.87 -32.76 41.51
CA LEU A 522 -3.96 -31.29 41.57
C LEU A 522 -4.08 -30.77 43.00
N ILE A 523 -4.88 -31.41 43.85
CA ILE A 523 -5.02 -31.04 45.28
C ILE A 523 -3.72 -31.27 46.03
N ARG A 524 -3.00 -32.38 45.78
CA ARG A 524 -1.72 -32.67 46.41
C ARG A 524 -0.69 -31.59 46.10
N TYR A 525 -0.47 -31.28 44.81
CA TYR A 525 0.51 -30.26 44.40
C TYR A 525 0.11 -28.85 44.86
N PHE A 526 -1.18 -28.53 44.92
CA PHE A 526 -1.67 -27.28 45.52
C PHE A 526 -1.31 -27.18 47.00
N LYS A 527 -1.47 -28.30 47.78
CA LYS A 527 -1.10 -28.33 49.20
C LYS A 527 0.40 -28.19 49.40
N GLU A 528 1.22 -28.77 48.50
CA GLU A 528 2.68 -28.63 48.54
C GLU A 528 3.14 -27.21 48.15
N ALA A 529 2.49 -26.59 47.18
CA ALA A 529 2.85 -25.26 46.68
C ALA A 529 2.52 -24.13 47.68
N ARG A 530 1.51 -24.29 48.54
CA ARG A 530 0.96 -23.21 49.36
C ARG A 530 1.64 -23.01 50.74
N TYR A 531 2.77 -23.65 51.01
CA TYR A 531 3.58 -23.32 52.17
C TYR A 531 4.29 -22.00 51.98
N TYR A 532 3.80 -20.98 52.68
CA TYR A 532 4.30 -19.60 52.60
C TYR A 532 5.18 -19.28 53.82
#